data_51140694661fbca545f0ba05974681b9
#
_entry.id   51140694661fbca545f0ba05974681b9
#
_cell.length_a   1.000
_cell.length_b   1.000
_cell.length_c   1.000
_cell.angle_alpha   90.00
_cell.angle_beta   90.00
_cell.angle_gamma   90.00
#
_symmetry.space_group_name_H-M   'P 1'
#
loop_
_entity.id
_entity.type
_entity.pdbx_description
1 polymer ?
#
loop_
_entity_poly.entity_id
_entity_poly.type
_entity_poly.pdbx_seq_one_letter_code
_entity_poly.pdbx_strand_id
1 'polypeptide(L)'
;MKFEDLPDSPLNEATLVIIKPDGLKKSLTGNILTRLSETKLKIIGAKIVKVSRALAEKHYAHLKDKPFFEDLIKYIQGYYHGVSRVMALVYFGPQAISKVREICGKTNPEEASPTSIRGAYGRITTKGVYENVIHASANKEEAEKEIKLWFSPEEIVIPLYPTKEVIIEKQKKKIWI
;
A
#
# COMPACT_ATOMS: atom_id res chain seq x y z
N MET A 1 19.95 9.29 -15.71
CA MET A 1 19.98 7.93 -15.18
C MET A 1 18.95 7.15 -15.99
N LYS A 2 19.39 6.33 -16.92
CA LYS A 2 18.48 5.47 -17.70
C LYS A 2 18.00 4.39 -16.77
N PHE A 3 16.73 3.93 -16.89
CA PHE A 3 16.17 2.84 -16.07
C PHE A 3 16.92 1.51 -16.25
N GLU A 4 17.77 1.42 -17.27
CA GLU A 4 18.69 0.30 -17.56
C GLU A 4 19.76 0.09 -16.48
N ASP A 5 19.98 1.10 -15.61
CA ASP A 5 20.99 1.05 -14.53
C ASP A 5 20.46 0.47 -13.20
N LEU A 6 19.27 -0.14 -13.18
CA LEU A 6 18.86 -0.93 -12.03
C LEU A 6 19.58 -2.28 -12.13
N PRO A 7 20.56 -2.56 -11.26
CA PRO A 7 21.25 -3.84 -11.33
C PRO A 7 20.21 -4.96 -11.24
N ASP A 8 20.27 -5.90 -12.20
CA ASP A 8 19.55 -7.17 -12.11
C ASP A 8 20.10 -7.94 -10.91
N SER A 9 19.64 -7.56 -9.74
CA SER A 9 19.98 -8.25 -8.51
C SER A 9 18.85 -9.21 -8.16
N PRO A 10 19.14 -10.49 -7.92
CA PRO A 10 18.14 -11.46 -7.48
C PRO A 10 17.50 -11.07 -6.14
N LEU A 11 18.06 -10.08 -5.45
CA LEU A 11 17.56 -9.51 -4.21
C LEU A 11 16.55 -8.37 -4.43
N ASN A 12 16.38 -7.87 -5.67
CA ASN A 12 15.43 -6.80 -5.94
C ASN A 12 14.00 -7.33 -5.84
N GLU A 13 13.20 -6.60 -5.11
CA GLU A 13 11.79 -6.90 -4.84
C GLU A 13 10.96 -5.63 -4.97
N ALA A 14 9.69 -5.81 -5.31
CA ALA A 14 8.69 -4.76 -5.18
C ALA A 14 7.76 -5.04 -4.00
N THR A 15 7.23 -4.01 -3.37
CA THR A 15 6.24 -4.12 -2.30
C THR A 15 5.21 -3.02 -2.41
N LEU A 16 3.94 -3.36 -2.17
CA LEU A 16 2.87 -2.37 -2.04
C LEU A 16 2.90 -1.78 -0.63
N VAL A 17 2.79 -0.45 -0.57
CA VAL A 17 2.55 0.30 0.66
C VAL A 17 1.28 1.14 0.49
N ILE A 18 0.42 1.15 1.52
CA ILE A 18 -0.78 1.99 1.53
C ILE A 18 -0.79 2.81 2.81
N ILE A 19 -0.75 4.15 2.69
CA ILE A 19 -1.08 5.03 3.81
C ILE A 19 -2.61 5.06 3.91
N LYS A 20 -3.11 4.55 5.03
CA LYS A 20 -4.53 4.32 5.29
C LYS A 20 -5.29 5.61 5.65
N PRO A 21 -6.63 5.58 5.64
CA PRO A 21 -7.45 6.77 5.95
C PRO A 21 -7.14 7.42 7.29
N ASP A 22 -6.85 6.65 8.34
CA ASP A 22 -6.44 7.17 9.66
C ASP A 22 -5.10 7.90 9.63
N GLY A 23 -4.12 7.41 8.87
CA GLY A 23 -2.85 8.09 8.64
C GLY A 23 -3.03 9.42 7.90
N LEU A 24 -3.88 9.45 6.87
CA LEU A 24 -4.22 10.66 6.13
C LEU A 24 -5.01 11.66 7.00
N LYS A 25 -5.96 11.18 7.79
CA LYS A 25 -6.75 11.99 8.73
C LYS A 25 -5.88 12.71 9.75
N LYS A 26 -4.86 12.03 10.26
CA LYS A 26 -3.90 12.56 11.23
C LYS A 26 -2.80 13.41 10.58
N SER A 27 -2.85 13.67 9.26
CA SER A 27 -1.81 14.40 8.50
C SER A 27 -0.40 13.80 8.61
N LEU A 28 -0.32 12.48 8.73
CA LEU A 28 0.95 11.75 8.95
C LEU A 28 1.69 11.39 7.66
N THR A 29 1.20 11.81 6.49
CA THR A 29 1.80 11.44 5.19
C THR A 29 3.28 11.75 5.12
N GLY A 30 3.68 12.97 5.46
CA GLY A 30 5.09 13.38 5.45
C GLY A 30 5.94 12.57 6.42
N ASN A 31 5.47 12.38 7.65
CA ASN A 31 6.16 11.60 8.67
C ASN A 31 6.37 10.13 8.23
N ILE A 32 5.33 9.51 7.65
CA ILE A 32 5.41 8.13 7.15
C ILE A 32 6.39 8.03 5.98
N LEU A 33 6.32 8.95 5.00
CA LEU A 33 7.25 8.97 3.87
C LEU A 33 8.70 9.20 4.30
N THR A 34 8.94 10.08 5.27
CA THR A 34 10.28 10.31 5.84
C THR A 34 10.84 9.01 6.44
N ARG A 35 10.03 8.29 7.23
CA ARG A 35 10.44 7.00 7.80
C ARG A 35 10.70 5.95 6.71
N LEU A 36 9.85 5.85 5.70
CA LEU A 36 10.06 4.94 4.58
C LEU A 36 11.32 5.28 3.77
N SER A 37 11.71 6.57 3.67
CA SER A 37 12.92 6.98 2.97
C SER A 37 14.22 6.47 3.62
N GLU A 38 14.19 6.11 4.90
CA GLU A 38 15.31 5.49 5.61
C GLU A 38 15.72 4.15 4.98
N THR A 39 14.78 3.44 4.31
CA THR A 39 15.05 2.18 3.61
C THR A 39 15.96 2.34 2.39
N LYS A 40 16.09 3.56 1.85
CA LYS A 40 16.78 3.89 0.58
C LYS A 40 16.20 3.16 -0.65
N LEU A 41 14.97 2.66 -0.55
CA LEU A 41 14.24 2.06 -1.65
C LEU A 41 13.71 3.13 -2.61
N LYS A 42 13.48 2.75 -3.86
CA LYS A 42 12.94 3.64 -4.89
C LYS A 42 11.42 3.56 -4.90
N ILE A 43 10.73 4.69 -4.97
CA ILE A 43 9.30 4.74 -5.29
C ILE A 43 9.18 4.67 -6.80
N ILE A 44 8.46 3.66 -7.31
CA ILE A 44 8.28 3.42 -8.74
C ILE A 44 6.83 3.56 -9.20
N GLY A 45 5.91 3.75 -8.27
CA GLY A 45 4.50 4.05 -8.51
C GLY A 45 3.91 4.75 -7.29
N ALA A 46 3.06 5.77 -7.53
CA ALA A 46 2.41 6.51 -6.46
C ALA A 46 1.08 7.09 -6.94
N LYS A 47 0.01 6.92 -6.16
CA LYS A 47 -1.28 7.54 -6.46
C LYS A 47 -2.19 7.68 -5.25
N ILE A 48 -3.15 8.59 -5.36
CA ILE A 48 -4.28 8.71 -4.42
C ILE A 48 -5.46 7.95 -4.99
N VAL A 49 -6.04 7.06 -4.17
CA VAL A 49 -7.12 6.16 -4.59
C VAL A 49 -8.32 6.32 -3.68
N LYS A 50 -9.50 6.52 -4.29
CA LYS A 50 -10.77 6.32 -3.59
C LYS A 50 -11.08 4.82 -3.61
N VAL A 51 -11.08 4.19 -2.45
CA VAL A 51 -11.22 2.74 -2.35
C VAL A 51 -12.68 2.33 -2.55
N SER A 52 -12.95 1.61 -3.64
CA SER A 52 -14.25 0.97 -3.84
C SER A 52 -14.40 -0.27 -2.95
N ARG A 53 -15.65 -0.67 -2.67
CA ARG A 53 -15.90 -1.93 -1.93
C ARG A 53 -15.26 -3.12 -2.64
N ALA A 54 -15.42 -3.23 -3.95
CA ALA A 54 -14.84 -4.32 -4.73
C ALA A 54 -13.31 -4.39 -4.66
N LEU A 55 -12.63 -3.23 -4.66
CA LEU A 55 -11.16 -3.17 -4.47
C LEU A 55 -10.77 -3.63 -3.07
N ALA A 56 -11.47 -3.15 -2.04
CA ALA A 56 -11.23 -3.52 -0.64
C ALA A 56 -11.42 -5.04 -0.41
N GLU A 57 -12.51 -5.60 -0.91
CA GLU A 57 -12.82 -7.04 -0.80
C GLU A 57 -11.78 -7.91 -1.51
N LYS A 58 -11.29 -7.50 -2.69
CA LYS A 58 -10.21 -8.22 -3.39
C LYS A 58 -8.88 -8.13 -2.63
N HIS A 59 -8.57 -6.97 -2.08
CA HIS A 59 -7.34 -6.78 -1.30
C HIS A 59 -7.32 -7.63 -0.02
N TYR A 60 -8.44 -7.69 0.69
CA TYR A 60 -8.58 -8.46 1.93
C TYR A 60 -9.26 -9.83 1.74
N ALA A 61 -9.28 -10.38 0.52
CA ALA A 61 -9.99 -11.64 0.21
C ALA A 61 -9.58 -12.80 1.12
N HIS A 62 -8.31 -12.85 1.54
CA HIS A 62 -7.78 -13.86 2.46
C HIS A 62 -8.33 -13.76 3.90
N LEU A 63 -9.04 -12.68 4.23
CA LEU A 63 -9.66 -12.45 5.54
C LEU A 63 -11.20 -12.53 5.50
N LYS A 64 -11.78 -12.96 4.37
CA LYS A 64 -13.24 -12.93 4.13
C LYS A 64 -14.07 -13.61 5.23
N ASP A 65 -13.56 -14.70 5.77
CA ASP A 65 -14.26 -15.50 6.80
C ASP A 65 -13.98 -15.03 8.24
N LYS A 66 -13.26 -13.92 8.40
CA LYS A 66 -12.97 -13.38 9.73
C LYS A 66 -14.10 -12.48 10.21
N PRO A 67 -14.47 -12.53 11.51
CA PRO A 67 -15.59 -11.75 12.06
C PRO A 67 -15.43 -10.23 11.91
N PHE A 68 -14.19 -9.75 11.78
CA PHE A 68 -13.88 -8.34 11.60
C PHE A 68 -13.79 -7.89 10.13
N PHE A 69 -14.10 -8.76 9.16
CA PHE A 69 -13.92 -8.47 7.73
C PHE A 69 -14.68 -7.21 7.29
N GLU A 70 -15.96 -7.09 7.63
CA GLU A 70 -16.79 -5.94 7.26
C GLU A 70 -16.27 -4.63 7.87
N ASP A 71 -15.75 -4.67 9.08
CA ASP A 71 -15.15 -3.50 9.72
C ASP A 71 -13.84 -3.10 9.03
N LEU A 72 -13.06 -4.07 8.59
CA LEU A 72 -11.83 -3.83 7.84
C LEU A 72 -12.13 -3.20 6.46
N ILE A 73 -13.18 -3.66 5.76
CA ILE A 73 -13.64 -3.08 4.50
C ILE A 73 -14.07 -1.62 4.72
N LYS A 74 -14.91 -1.34 5.70
CA LYS A 74 -15.34 0.02 6.05
C LYS A 74 -14.17 0.91 6.46
N TYR A 75 -13.20 0.35 7.19
CA TYR A 75 -12.01 1.06 7.63
C TYR A 75 -11.17 1.55 6.44
N ILE A 76 -10.81 0.66 5.50
CA ILE A 76 -9.98 1.05 4.35
C ILE A 76 -10.72 1.98 3.38
N GLN A 77 -12.06 1.93 3.33
CA GLN A 77 -12.88 2.86 2.58
C GLN A 77 -13.00 4.24 3.26
N GLY A 78 -12.54 4.38 4.51
CA GLY A 78 -12.52 5.62 5.26
C GLY A 78 -13.80 5.99 6.00
N TYR A 79 -14.76 5.07 6.15
CA TYR A 79 -16.01 5.33 6.87
C TYR A 79 -15.80 5.84 8.29
N TYR A 80 -14.83 5.29 9.01
CA TYR A 80 -14.56 5.66 10.40
C TYR A 80 -13.79 6.98 10.56
N HIS A 81 -13.22 7.51 9.47
CA HIS A 81 -12.32 8.67 9.53
C HIS A 81 -12.83 9.87 8.73
N GLY A 82 -13.90 9.70 7.93
CA GLY A 82 -14.39 10.73 7.02
C GLY A 82 -13.38 11.08 5.92
N VAL A 83 -12.44 10.17 5.61
CA VAL A 83 -11.41 10.32 4.58
C VAL A 83 -11.53 9.15 3.61
N SER A 84 -12.26 9.34 2.51
CA SER A 84 -12.59 8.30 1.54
C SER A 84 -11.47 7.99 0.54
N ARG A 85 -10.23 8.18 0.93
CA ARG A 85 -9.06 7.94 0.07
C ARG A 85 -7.89 7.37 0.86
N VAL A 86 -6.97 6.75 0.12
CA VAL A 86 -5.69 6.27 0.60
C VAL A 86 -4.58 6.77 -0.32
N MET A 87 -3.33 6.73 0.12
CA MET A 87 -2.17 6.90 -0.74
C MET A 87 -1.53 5.53 -0.96
N ALA A 88 -1.53 5.06 -2.20
CA ALA A 88 -0.89 3.80 -2.60
C ALA A 88 0.47 4.10 -3.24
N LEU A 89 1.48 3.30 -2.88
CA LEU A 89 2.87 3.44 -3.30
C LEU A 89 3.42 2.05 -3.66
N VAL A 90 4.31 2.01 -4.66
CA VAL A 90 5.11 0.82 -4.94
C VAL A 90 6.57 1.16 -4.67
N TYR A 91 7.18 0.47 -3.72
CA TYR A 91 8.60 0.54 -3.42
C TYR A 91 9.34 -0.60 -4.09
N PHE A 92 10.55 -0.30 -4.59
CA PHE A 92 11.40 -1.26 -5.30
C PHE A 92 12.85 -1.14 -4.87
N GLY A 93 13.53 -2.29 -4.77
CA GLY A 93 14.96 -2.40 -4.50
C GLY A 93 15.32 -3.63 -3.67
N PRO A 94 16.58 -3.73 -3.22
CA PRO A 94 17.05 -4.90 -2.49
C PRO A 94 16.29 -5.10 -1.17
N GLN A 95 15.72 -6.32 -1.00
CA GLN A 95 14.99 -6.71 0.21
C GLN A 95 13.84 -5.74 0.56
N ALA A 96 13.12 -5.24 -0.46
CA ALA A 96 12.12 -4.20 -0.27
C ALA A 96 11.03 -4.62 0.71
N ILE A 97 10.57 -5.87 0.64
CA ILE A 97 9.50 -6.39 1.50
C ILE A 97 9.95 -6.37 2.97
N SER A 98 11.09 -6.96 3.28
CA SER A 98 11.58 -7.05 4.66
C SER A 98 11.88 -5.68 5.26
N LYS A 99 12.57 -4.80 4.54
CA LYS A 99 12.89 -3.44 4.99
C LYS A 99 11.65 -2.59 5.29
N VAL A 100 10.66 -2.62 4.37
CA VAL A 100 9.40 -1.89 4.57
C VAL A 100 8.62 -2.46 5.74
N ARG A 101 8.56 -3.78 5.88
CA ARG A 101 7.87 -4.42 7.02
C ARG A 101 8.52 -4.12 8.35
N GLU A 102 9.84 -4.08 8.42
CA GLU A 102 10.61 -3.70 9.62
C GLU A 102 10.26 -2.27 10.07
N ILE A 103 10.32 -1.30 9.16
CA ILE A 103 9.96 0.09 9.45
C ILE A 103 8.47 0.25 9.82
N CYS A 104 7.58 -0.52 9.16
CA CYS A 104 6.16 -0.51 9.51
C CYS A 104 5.88 -1.05 10.92
N GLY A 105 6.60 -2.06 11.35
CA GLY A 105 6.37 -2.76 12.61
C GLY A 105 5.22 -3.77 12.57
N LYS A 106 4.97 -4.43 13.72
CA LYS A 106 3.87 -5.41 13.87
C LYS A 106 2.50 -4.83 13.51
N THR A 107 1.58 -5.70 13.06
CA THR A 107 0.22 -5.30 12.67
C THR A 107 -0.58 -4.72 13.85
N ASN A 108 -0.43 -5.32 15.03
CA ASN A 108 -0.96 -4.76 16.26
C ASN A 108 -0.06 -3.59 16.71
N PRO A 109 -0.56 -2.34 16.76
CA PRO A 109 0.26 -1.20 17.12
C PRO A 109 0.78 -1.22 18.56
N GLU A 110 0.08 -1.87 19.49
CA GLU A 110 0.53 -2.00 20.90
C GLU A 110 1.67 -3.00 21.06
N GLU A 111 1.84 -3.92 20.11
CA GLU A 111 2.97 -4.86 20.06
C GLU A 111 4.11 -4.38 19.18
N ALA A 112 3.89 -3.30 18.43
CA ALA A 112 4.88 -2.74 17.52
C ALA A 112 5.94 -1.95 18.31
N SER A 113 7.20 -1.99 17.83
CA SER A 113 8.25 -1.15 18.42
C SER A 113 7.81 0.32 18.40
N PRO A 114 7.97 1.10 19.48
CA PRO A 114 7.67 2.53 19.50
C PRO A 114 8.40 3.33 18.41
N THR A 115 9.53 2.81 17.93
CA THR A 115 10.30 3.40 16.84
C THR A 115 9.79 3.04 15.45
N SER A 116 8.86 2.09 15.31
CA SER A 116 8.23 1.75 14.03
C SER A 116 7.06 2.69 13.70
N ILE A 117 6.63 2.71 12.43
CA ILE A 117 5.50 3.56 12.01
C ILE A 117 4.22 3.22 12.78
N ARG A 118 3.91 1.94 12.95
CA ARG A 118 2.69 1.50 13.64
C ARG A 118 2.76 1.73 15.14
N GLY A 119 3.91 1.52 15.76
CA GLY A 119 4.09 1.81 17.20
C GLY A 119 4.05 3.30 17.51
N ALA A 120 4.60 4.15 16.63
CA ALA A 120 4.62 5.58 16.83
C ALA A 120 3.27 6.27 16.55
N TYR A 121 2.49 5.79 15.56
CA TYR A 121 1.31 6.49 15.03
C TYR A 121 0.01 5.69 15.12
N GLY A 122 0.10 4.39 15.34
CA GLY A 122 -1.05 3.52 15.49
C GLY A 122 -1.65 3.55 16.89
N ARG A 123 -2.84 2.97 17.02
CA ARG A 123 -3.52 2.73 18.29
C ARG A 123 -4.57 1.64 18.11
N ILE A 124 -5.02 1.07 19.22
CA ILE A 124 -6.26 0.29 19.27
C ILE A 124 -7.38 1.23 19.74
N THR A 125 -8.48 1.27 19.00
CA THR A 125 -9.65 2.04 19.42
C THR A 125 -10.37 1.35 20.58
N THR A 126 -11.25 2.07 21.28
CA THR A 126 -12.11 1.49 22.34
C THR A 126 -13.02 0.36 21.84
N LYS A 127 -13.21 0.26 20.51
CA LYS A 127 -13.97 -0.83 19.85
C LYS A 127 -13.08 -1.99 19.38
N GLY A 128 -11.79 -2.00 19.74
CA GLY A 128 -10.84 -3.04 19.35
C GLY A 128 -10.36 -2.96 17.88
N VAL A 129 -10.64 -1.86 17.18
CA VAL A 129 -10.18 -1.69 15.79
C VAL A 129 -8.72 -1.21 15.78
N TYR A 130 -7.88 -1.85 14.99
CA TYR A 130 -6.48 -1.47 14.81
C TYR A 130 -6.36 -0.31 13.80
N GLU A 131 -6.24 0.91 14.30
CA GLU A 131 -5.80 2.06 13.51
C GLU A 131 -4.28 2.03 13.39
N ASN A 132 -3.75 1.31 12.42
CA ASN A 132 -2.31 1.09 12.28
C ASN A 132 -1.66 1.83 11.12
N VAL A 133 -2.33 2.84 10.58
CA VAL A 133 -1.93 3.90 9.64
C VAL A 133 -1.35 3.46 8.30
N ILE A 134 -0.77 2.26 8.20
CA ILE A 134 -0.05 1.80 7.02
C ILE A 134 -0.29 0.30 6.75
N HIS A 135 -0.39 -0.06 5.47
CA HIS A 135 -0.28 -1.43 4.98
C HIS A 135 1.06 -1.62 4.27
N ALA A 136 1.61 -2.82 4.37
CA ALA A 136 2.76 -3.30 3.60
C ALA A 136 2.56 -4.77 3.27
N SER A 137 2.90 -5.19 2.05
CA SER A 137 2.78 -6.58 1.60
C SER A 137 3.56 -7.54 2.50
N ALA A 138 3.01 -8.74 2.69
CA ALA A 138 3.57 -9.71 3.63
C ALA A 138 4.79 -10.49 3.07
N ASN A 139 4.75 -10.82 1.79
CA ASN A 139 5.73 -11.62 1.07
C ASN A 139 5.68 -11.30 -0.44
N LYS A 140 6.47 -11.98 -1.27
CA LYS A 140 6.56 -11.76 -2.72
C LYS A 140 5.25 -12.03 -3.44
N GLU A 141 4.59 -13.12 -3.12
CA GLU A 141 3.33 -13.54 -3.75
C GLU A 141 2.21 -12.53 -3.47
N GLU A 142 2.10 -12.09 -2.22
CA GLU A 142 1.14 -11.04 -1.85
C GLU A 142 1.50 -9.70 -2.49
N ALA A 143 2.79 -9.33 -2.54
CA ALA A 143 3.25 -8.10 -3.17
C ALA A 143 2.88 -8.04 -4.65
N GLU A 144 3.16 -9.10 -5.42
CA GLU A 144 2.79 -9.18 -6.84
C GLU A 144 1.28 -9.06 -7.05
N LYS A 145 0.50 -9.84 -6.30
CA LYS A 145 -0.96 -9.85 -6.36
C LYS A 145 -1.56 -8.47 -6.01
N GLU A 146 -1.07 -7.87 -4.93
CA GLU A 146 -1.53 -6.56 -4.47
C GLU A 146 -1.13 -5.45 -5.45
N ILE A 147 0.12 -5.43 -5.96
CA ILE A 147 0.56 -4.44 -6.94
C ILE A 147 -0.31 -4.51 -8.20
N LYS A 148 -0.53 -5.71 -8.76
CA LYS A 148 -1.40 -5.91 -9.93
C LYS A 148 -2.87 -5.54 -9.69
N LEU A 149 -3.34 -5.63 -8.44
CA LEU A 149 -4.68 -5.21 -8.06
C LEU A 149 -4.81 -3.69 -7.97
N TRP A 150 -3.79 -3.03 -7.44
CA TRP A 150 -3.83 -1.59 -7.16
C TRP A 150 -3.33 -0.72 -8.30
N PHE A 151 -2.41 -1.20 -9.13
CA PHE A 151 -1.78 -0.44 -10.21
C PHE A 151 -1.97 -1.14 -11.56
N SER A 152 -2.23 -0.35 -12.60
CA SER A 152 -2.04 -0.80 -13.98
C SER A 152 -0.56 -0.72 -14.35
N PRO A 153 -0.11 -1.45 -15.38
CA PRO A 153 1.30 -1.42 -15.81
C PRO A 153 1.80 0.00 -16.14
N GLU A 154 0.96 0.86 -16.72
CA GLU A 154 1.30 2.22 -17.13
C GLU A 154 1.47 3.19 -15.93
N GLU A 155 1.00 2.81 -14.74
CA GLU A 155 1.15 3.61 -13.53
C GLU A 155 2.46 3.30 -12.78
N ILE A 156 3.27 2.37 -13.30
CA ILE A 156 4.56 1.95 -12.72
C ILE A 156 5.66 2.30 -13.73
N VAL A 157 6.67 3.03 -13.29
CA VAL A 157 7.70 3.60 -14.17
C VAL A 157 8.77 2.62 -14.65
N ILE A 158 8.72 1.37 -14.19
CA ILE A 158 9.59 0.27 -14.67
C ILE A 158 8.76 -0.99 -14.92
N PRO A 159 9.12 -1.86 -15.87
CA PRO A 159 8.45 -3.14 -16.07
C PRO A 159 8.76 -4.08 -14.90
N LEU A 160 7.74 -4.40 -14.07
CA LEU A 160 7.89 -5.30 -12.92
C LEU A 160 7.53 -6.74 -13.25
N TYR A 161 6.49 -6.92 -14.05
CA TYR A 161 5.88 -8.22 -14.34
C TYR A 161 5.56 -8.32 -15.82
N PRO A 162 5.47 -9.53 -16.39
CA PRO A 162 5.06 -9.73 -17.78
C PRO A 162 3.71 -9.05 -18.06
N THR A 163 3.63 -8.36 -19.19
CA THR A 163 2.43 -7.69 -19.69
C THR A 163 2.09 -8.18 -21.09
N LYS A 164 0.86 -7.94 -21.51
CA LYS A 164 0.43 -8.12 -22.91
C LYS A 164 -0.37 -6.90 -23.34
N GLU A 165 -0.23 -6.52 -24.59
CA GLU A 165 -1.08 -5.49 -25.18
C GLU A 165 -2.44 -6.06 -25.54
N VAL A 166 -3.49 -5.32 -25.28
CA VAL A 166 -4.86 -5.62 -25.68
C VAL A 166 -5.49 -4.37 -26.28
N ILE A 167 -6.20 -4.52 -27.41
CA ILE A 167 -6.96 -3.44 -28.00
C ILE A 167 -8.32 -3.40 -27.28
N ILE A 168 -8.61 -2.27 -26.62
CA ILE A 168 -9.90 -2.03 -25.97
C ILE A 168 -10.69 -1.05 -26.85
N GLU A 169 -11.69 -1.55 -27.52
CA GLU A 169 -12.61 -0.72 -28.33
C GLU A 169 -13.55 0.07 -27.41
N LYS A 170 -13.81 1.34 -27.77
CA LYS A 170 -14.80 2.26 -27.15
C LYS A 170 -14.57 2.58 -25.67
N GLN A 171 -13.43 3.16 -25.33
CA GLN A 171 -13.26 3.79 -24.02
C GLN A 171 -13.85 5.22 -23.99
N LYS A 172 -14.75 5.50 -23.03
CA LYS A 172 -15.12 6.87 -22.64
C LYS A 172 -14.04 7.42 -21.70
N LYS A 173 -13.36 8.49 -22.13
CA LYS A 173 -12.35 9.17 -21.31
C LYS A 173 -12.90 10.53 -20.89
N LYS A 174 -12.76 10.86 -19.60
CA LYS A 174 -13.01 12.23 -19.13
C LYS A 174 -11.77 13.08 -19.43
N ILE A 175 -11.98 14.27 -19.96
CA ILE A 175 -10.95 15.29 -20.17
C ILE A 175 -11.38 16.56 -19.46
N TRP A 176 -10.42 17.44 -19.16
CA TRP A 176 -10.71 18.76 -18.64
C TRP A 176 -11.30 19.63 -19.77
N ILE A 177 -12.25 20.52 -19.42
CA ILE A 177 -12.86 21.51 -20.34
C ILE A 177 -11.99 22.76 -20.33
#